data_535908b0132776b86cbacad043cbcf6e
#
_entry.id   535908b0132776b86cbacad043cbcf6e
#
_cell.length_a   1.000
_cell.length_b   1.000
_cell.length_c   1.000
_cell.angle_alpha   90.00
_cell.angle_beta   90.00
_cell.angle_gamma   90.00
#
_symmetry.space_group_name_H-M   'P 1'
#
loop_
_entity.id
_entity.type
_entity.pdbx_description
1 polymer ?
#
loop_
_entity_poly.entity_id
_entity_poly.type
_entity_poly.pdbx_seq_one_letter_code
_entity_poly.pdbx_strand_id
1 'polypeptide(L)'
;MPTKDPRKSEKLQGAVTFWSNTPGVSTGYGVQAKQVVDRLKRHGLEVAALSNYGLEGRYDELDSPYGKIPHFPRGLDGYSNDVAPNDHLTWAAKYPDLPDLMLTLYDVWVLTNPRYQEIRQIGSWVPLDHMTIPPKVEQWLVRDNVHPIVMAPNGAELLEAKGIEHSYIPHTVDTKVFKPRETLPNGQPIAEYFDAKDKFVVGMVAANKASGLVHRKSFSENILAFSIFKQQHPDSVLYLHTEPLGM
;
A
#
# COMPACT_ATOMS: atom_id res chain seq x y z
N MET A 1 29.62 18.93 -8.65
CA MET A 1 28.68 18.73 -9.77
C MET A 1 27.33 19.26 -9.31
N PRO A 2 26.62 20.11 -10.07
CA PRO A 2 25.30 20.57 -9.67
C PRO A 2 24.35 19.37 -9.65
N THR A 3 23.75 19.10 -8.51
CA THR A 3 22.70 18.07 -8.36
C THR A 3 21.51 18.52 -9.21
N LYS A 4 21.17 17.73 -10.25
CA LYS A 4 19.93 17.95 -11.02
C LYS A 4 18.76 18.00 -10.04
N ASP A 5 17.97 19.07 -10.10
CA ASP A 5 16.74 19.19 -9.30
C ASP A 5 15.82 18.01 -9.67
N PRO A 6 15.53 17.09 -8.74
CA PRO A 6 14.71 15.90 -9.03
C PRO A 6 13.28 16.25 -9.46
N ARG A 7 12.88 17.52 -9.35
CA ARG A 7 11.57 18.03 -9.78
C ARG A 7 11.49 18.33 -11.28
N LYS A 8 12.63 18.35 -11.98
CA LYS A 8 12.74 18.48 -13.45
C LYS A 8 13.01 17.12 -14.08
N SER A 9 12.22 16.09 -13.76
CA SER A 9 12.33 14.80 -14.42
C SER A 9 11.81 14.91 -15.86
N GLU A 10 12.52 14.31 -16.79
CA GLU A 10 12.01 14.05 -18.15
C GLU A 10 10.64 13.39 -18.06
N LYS A 11 9.71 13.78 -18.93
CA LYS A 11 8.40 13.11 -19.02
C LYS A 11 8.64 11.67 -19.40
N LEU A 12 8.19 10.76 -18.55
CA LEU A 12 8.21 9.34 -18.85
C LEU A 12 7.11 9.03 -19.87
N GLN A 13 7.36 8.04 -20.71
CA GLN A 13 6.38 7.52 -21.65
C GLN A 13 6.10 6.06 -21.34
N GLY A 14 4.85 5.69 -21.19
CA GLY A 14 4.43 4.33 -20.92
C GLY A 14 2.96 4.25 -20.50
N ALA A 15 2.36 3.09 -20.70
CA ALA A 15 1.02 2.74 -20.24
C ALA A 15 1.15 1.89 -18.96
N VAL A 16 0.65 2.40 -17.85
CA VAL A 16 0.79 1.74 -16.55
C VAL A 16 -0.57 1.45 -15.93
N THR A 17 -0.76 0.24 -15.48
CA THR A 17 -1.86 -0.07 -14.56
C THR A 17 -1.31 -0.26 -13.15
N PHE A 18 -2.03 0.27 -12.17
CA PHE A 18 -1.71 0.02 -10.76
C PHE A 18 -2.82 -0.81 -10.12
N TRP A 19 -2.49 -2.03 -9.76
CA TRP A 19 -3.44 -2.96 -9.16
C TRP A 19 -3.22 -3.13 -7.67
N SER A 20 -4.24 -2.76 -6.90
CA SER A 20 -4.25 -2.82 -5.44
C SER A 20 -5.68 -2.59 -4.91
N ASN A 21 -5.81 -2.13 -3.67
CA ASN A 21 -7.05 -1.50 -3.21
C ASN A 21 -7.27 -0.17 -3.95
N THR A 22 -8.53 0.25 -4.09
CA THR A 22 -8.89 1.54 -4.69
C THR A 22 -8.01 2.66 -4.12
N PRO A 23 -7.38 3.47 -4.99
CA PRO A 23 -6.60 4.61 -4.54
C PRO A 23 -7.40 5.56 -3.67
N GLY A 24 -6.94 5.79 -2.43
CA GLY A 24 -7.55 6.70 -1.48
C GLY A 24 -8.54 6.08 -0.48
N VAL A 25 -8.89 4.80 -0.62
CA VAL A 25 -9.66 4.14 0.46
C VAL A 25 -8.82 4.03 1.74
N SER A 26 -9.51 4.04 2.88
CA SER A 26 -8.89 4.05 4.22
C SER A 26 -8.24 2.72 4.59
N THR A 27 -7.29 2.27 3.78
CA THR A 27 -6.44 1.11 4.01
C THR A 27 -4.99 1.46 3.71
N GLY A 28 -4.02 0.73 4.27
CA GLY A 28 -2.61 0.98 4.01
C GLY A 28 -2.30 0.95 2.50
N TYR A 29 -2.78 -0.06 1.79
CA TYR A 29 -2.59 -0.18 0.35
C TYR A 29 -3.33 0.91 -0.45
N GLY A 30 -4.57 1.28 -0.05
CA GLY A 30 -5.31 2.34 -0.73
C GLY A 30 -4.64 3.72 -0.62
N VAL A 31 -4.08 4.03 0.54
CA VAL A 31 -3.30 5.27 0.75
C VAL A 31 -2.03 5.27 -0.10
N GLN A 32 -1.27 4.16 -0.12
CA GLN A 32 -0.08 4.05 -0.96
C GLN A 32 -0.44 4.09 -2.45
N ALA A 33 -1.50 3.39 -2.87
CA ALA A 33 -1.98 3.40 -4.24
C ALA A 33 -2.26 4.83 -4.73
N LYS A 34 -2.97 5.66 -3.94
CA LYS A 34 -3.24 7.07 -4.28
C LYS A 34 -1.96 7.87 -4.46
N GLN A 35 -1.00 7.69 -3.56
CA GLN A 35 0.29 8.37 -3.63
C GLN A 35 1.06 8.00 -4.90
N VAL A 36 1.01 6.73 -5.32
CA VAL A 36 1.73 6.23 -6.50
C VAL A 36 1.05 6.67 -7.78
N VAL A 37 -0.26 6.42 -7.96
CA VAL A 37 -0.94 6.73 -9.22
C VAL A 37 -0.92 8.22 -9.55
N ASP A 38 -1.06 9.10 -8.55
CA ASP A 38 -0.93 10.55 -8.74
C ASP A 38 0.46 10.95 -9.24
N ARG A 39 1.51 10.33 -8.68
CA ARG A 39 2.89 10.63 -9.09
C ARG A 39 3.23 10.09 -10.47
N LEU A 40 2.78 8.88 -10.80
CA LEU A 40 2.93 8.32 -12.15
C LEU A 40 2.27 9.23 -13.18
N LYS A 41 1.03 9.68 -12.93
CA LYS A 41 0.32 10.63 -13.79
C LYS A 41 1.05 11.98 -13.91
N ARG A 42 1.59 12.50 -12.80
CA ARG A 42 2.42 13.72 -12.78
C ARG A 42 3.62 13.61 -13.70
N HIS A 43 4.25 12.45 -13.78
CA HIS A 43 5.42 12.21 -14.62
C HIS A 43 5.10 11.95 -16.10
N GLY A 44 3.84 12.02 -16.49
CA GLY A 44 3.42 11.96 -17.89
C GLY A 44 3.03 10.58 -18.38
N LEU A 45 2.97 9.59 -17.49
CA LEU A 45 2.53 8.24 -17.83
C LEU A 45 1.02 8.19 -18.06
N GLU A 46 0.59 7.31 -18.95
CA GLU A 46 -0.80 6.91 -19.10
C GLU A 46 -1.14 5.88 -18.03
N VAL A 47 -1.92 6.31 -17.03
CA VAL A 47 -2.16 5.53 -15.82
C VAL A 47 -3.62 5.13 -15.70
N ALA A 48 -3.88 3.88 -15.36
CA ALA A 48 -5.18 3.41 -14.89
C ALA A 48 -5.04 2.67 -13.55
N ALA A 49 -6.06 2.77 -12.69
CA ALA A 49 -6.14 2.02 -11.45
C ALA A 49 -7.04 0.79 -11.63
N LEU A 50 -6.58 -0.35 -11.11
CA LEU A 50 -7.34 -1.60 -11.05
C LEU A 50 -7.61 -1.91 -9.57
N SER A 51 -8.87 -2.14 -9.23
CA SER A 51 -9.27 -2.29 -7.85
C SER A 51 -9.59 -3.73 -7.48
N ASN A 52 -9.07 -4.15 -6.33
CA ASN A 52 -9.53 -5.35 -5.66
C ASN A 52 -10.57 -5.07 -4.57
N TYR A 53 -10.55 -3.87 -4.00
CA TYR A 53 -11.44 -3.44 -2.92
C TYR A 53 -11.73 -1.96 -3.06
N GLY A 54 -13.02 -1.57 -2.90
CA GLY A 54 -13.44 -0.17 -2.81
C GLY A 54 -14.16 0.39 -4.05
N LEU A 55 -14.14 -0.29 -5.20
CA LEU A 55 -14.99 0.02 -6.36
C LEU A 55 -15.61 -1.26 -6.89
N GLU A 56 -16.92 -1.27 -7.04
CA GLU A 56 -17.71 -2.40 -7.54
C GLU A 56 -18.62 -1.98 -8.69
N GLY A 57 -18.86 -2.93 -9.59
CA GLY A 57 -19.96 -2.93 -10.56
C GLY A 57 -19.81 -2.03 -11.78
N ARG A 58 -18.99 -0.98 -11.78
CA ARG A 58 -18.84 -0.08 -12.93
C ARG A 58 -17.46 0.54 -13.03
N TYR A 59 -17.10 0.95 -14.24
CA TYR A 59 -15.96 1.85 -14.45
C TYR A 59 -16.23 3.21 -13.84
N ASP A 60 -15.19 3.84 -13.35
CA ASP A 60 -15.20 5.17 -12.79
C ASP A 60 -13.92 5.93 -13.20
N GLU A 61 -13.80 7.16 -12.75
CA GLU A 61 -12.58 7.96 -12.88
C GLU A 61 -12.20 8.54 -11.54
N LEU A 62 -10.94 8.41 -11.19
CA LEU A 62 -10.38 9.02 -9.98
C LEU A 62 -9.93 10.44 -10.29
N ASP A 63 -10.28 11.36 -9.40
CA ASP A 63 -9.72 12.69 -9.42
C ASP A 63 -8.26 12.70 -8.95
N SER A 64 -7.41 13.28 -9.77
CA SER A 64 -6.01 13.54 -9.46
C SER A 64 -5.68 15.01 -9.74
N PRO A 65 -4.76 15.62 -8.99
CA PRO A 65 -4.26 16.96 -9.32
C PRO A 65 -3.62 17.06 -10.71
N TYR A 66 -3.36 15.93 -11.35
CA TYR A 66 -2.68 15.82 -12.65
C TYR A 66 -3.57 15.30 -13.77
N GLY A 67 -4.89 15.29 -13.57
CA GLY A 67 -5.90 14.84 -14.52
C GLY A 67 -6.62 13.57 -14.07
N LYS A 68 -7.66 13.19 -14.79
CA LYS A 68 -8.45 11.99 -14.51
C LYS A 68 -7.62 10.72 -14.69
N ILE A 69 -7.87 9.74 -13.85
CA ILE A 69 -7.27 8.40 -13.89
C ILE A 69 -8.41 7.39 -14.05
N PRO A 70 -8.51 6.69 -15.20
CA PRO A 70 -9.47 5.61 -15.38
C PRO A 70 -9.36 4.56 -14.28
N HIS A 71 -10.51 4.09 -13.81
CA HIS A 71 -10.60 3.23 -12.66
C HIS A 71 -11.48 2.01 -12.96
N PHE A 72 -10.85 0.83 -12.97
CA PHE A 72 -11.49 -0.44 -13.23
C PHE A 72 -12.01 -1.05 -11.93
N PRO A 73 -13.26 -1.53 -11.89
CA PRO A 73 -13.85 -2.11 -10.69
C PRO A 73 -13.26 -3.48 -10.37
N ARG A 74 -13.51 -3.94 -9.15
CA ARG A 74 -13.18 -5.32 -8.77
C ARG A 74 -14.01 -6.33 -9.57
N GLY A 75 -13.44 -7.53 -9.73
CA GLY A 75 -14.12 -8.69 -10.25
C GLY A 75 -14.98 -9.42 -9.21
N LEU A 76 -15.45 -10.59 -9.58
CA LEU A 76 -16.23 -11.48 -8.71
C LEU A 76 -15.34 -12.37 -7.83
N ASP A 77 -14.12 -12.65 -8.28
CA ASP A 77 -13.10 -13.36 -7.50
C ASP A 77 -12.68 -12.54 -6.28
N GLY A 78 -12.36 -13.21 -5.18
CA GLY A 78 -11.99 -12.56 -3.92
C GLY A 78 -10.78 -11.62 -4.01
N TYR A 79 -9.95 -11.80 -5.05
CA TYR A 79 -8.75 -11.00 -5.34
C TYR A 79 -8.75 -10.46 -6.76
N SER A 80 -9.92 -10.38 -7.41
CA SER A 80 -10.10 -9.86 -8.77
C SER A 80 -9.20 -10.50 -9.85
N ASN A 81 -8.76 -11.75 -9.63
CA ASN A 81 -7.97 -12.48 -10.62
C ASN A 81 -8.72 -12.72 -11.94
N ASP A 82 -10.05 -12.77 -11.87
CA ASP A 82 -10.94 -12.97 -13.01
C ASP A 82 -10.89 -11.79 -14.01
N VAL A 83 -10.56 -10.58 -13.55
CA VAL A 83 -10.56 -9.37 -14.39
C VAL A 83 -9.20 -8.69 -14.53
N ALA A 84 -8.37 -8.67 -13.49
CA ALA A 84 -7.18 -7.83 -13.44
C ALA A 84 -6.20 -8.00 -14.62
N PRO A 85 -5.87 -9.22 -15.11
CA PRO A 85 -5.02 -9.36 -16.29
C PRO A 85 -5.68 -8.80 -17.56
N ASN A 86 -7.00 -9.02 -17.73
CA ASN A 86 -7.75 -8.52 -18.88
C ASN A 86 -7.83 -6.99 -18.90
N ASP A 87 -8.04 -6.38 -17.72
CA ASP A 87 -8.11 -4.94 -17.57
C ASP A 87 -6.77 -4.29 -17.93
N HIS A 88 -5.67 -4.89 -17.47
CA HIS A 88 -4.34 -4.44 -17.88
C HIS A 88 -4.13 -4.55 -19.39
N LEU A 89 -4.40 -5.70 -19.99
CA LEU A 89 -4.24 -5.90 -21.44
C LEU A 89 -5.13 -4.97 -22.26
N THR A 90 -6.35 -4.70 -21.78
CA THR A 90 -7.26 -3.73 -22.40
C THR A 90 -6.70 -2.32 -22.32
N TRP A 91 -6.09 -1.95 -21.20
CA TRP A 91 -5.42 -0.66 -21.04
C TRP A 91 -4.21 -0.52 -21.95
N ALA A 92 -3.33 -1.51 -21.95
CA ALA A 92 -2.13 -1.53 -22.80
C ALA A 92 -2.48 -1.43 -24.29
N ALA A 93 -3.54 -2.10 -24.73
CA ALA A 93 -3.99 -2.08 -26.12
C ALA A 93 -4.45 -0.70 -26.62
N LYS A 94 -4.78 0.24 -25.73
CA LYS A 94 -5.07 1.63 -26.10
C LYS A 94 -3.82 2.43 -26.50
N TYR A 95 -2.65 1.94 -26.14
CA TYR A 95 -1.35 2.60 -26.33
C TYR A 95 -0.33 1.65 -26.95
N PRO A 96 -0.57 1.15 -28.17
CA PRO A 96 0.23 0.07 -28.75
C PRO A 96 1.71 0.47 -28.98
N ASP A 97 1.97 1.76 -29.13
CA ASP A 97 3.32 2.30 -29.36
C ASP A 97 4.09 2.61 -28.06
N LEU A 98 3.45 2.45 -26.91
CA LEU A 98 4.09 2.69 -25.62
C LEU A 98 4.49 1.37 -24.93
N PRO A 99 5.59 1.37 -24.16
CA PRO A 99 5.84 0.27 -23.24
C PRO A 99 4.74 0.19 -22.17
N ASP A 100 4.33 -1.01 -21.83
CA ASP A 100 3.32 -1.28 -20.82
C ASP A 100 3.92 -1.92 -19.57
N LEU A 101 3.34 -1.61 -18.41
CA LEU A 101 3.73 -2.13 -17.11
C LEU A 101 2.52 -2.30 -16.20
N MET A 102 2.37 -3.48 -15.63
CA MET A 102 1.45 -3.70 -14.52
C MET A 102 2.21 -3.56 -13.20
N LEU A 103 1.90 -2.55 -12.41
CA LEU A 103 2.38 -2.45 -11.02
C LEU A 103 1.36 -3.08 -10.07
N THR A 104 1.81 -3.95 -9.19
CA THR A 104 0.96 -4.55 -8.16
C THR A 104 1.45 -4.15 -6.77
N LEU A 105 0.53 -3.83 -5.86
CA LEU A 105 0.83 -3.72 -4.42
C LEU A 105 -0.04 -4.75 -3.71
N TYR A 106 0.51 -5.94 -3.51
CA TYR A 106 -0.24 -7.11 -3.09
C TYR A 106 0.62 -8.20 -2.46
N ASP A 107 -0.03 -9.07 -1.68
CA ASP A 107 0.50 -10.38 -1.31
C ASP A 107 0.43 -11.31 -2.54
N VAL A 108 1.53 -11.49 -3.24
CA VAL A 108 1.57 -12.10 -4.59
C VAL A 108 1.12 -13.56 -4.66
N TRP A 109 1.01 -14.26 -3.54
CA TRP A 109 0.48 -15.63 -3.50
C TRP A 109 -1.00 -15.73 -3.89
N VAL A 110 -1.72 -14.60 -3.91
CA VAL A 110 -3.12 -14.53 -4.35
C VAL A 110 -3.25 -14.39 -5.88
N LEU A 111 -2.15 -14.11 -6.60
CA LEU A 111 -2.11 -13.88 -8.03
C LEU A 111 -2.05 -15.21 -8.77
N THR A 112 -3.20 -15.80 -9.04
CA THR A 112 -3.30 -17.19 -9.52
C THR A 112 -3.75 -17.33 -10.97
N ASN A 113 -4.24 -16.26 -11.62
CA ASN A 113 -4.69 -16.34 -13.00
C ASN A 113 -3.51 -16.60 -13.97
N PRO A 114 -3.55 -17.63 -14.81
CA PRO A 114 -2.47 -17.91 -15.76
C PRO A 114 -2.21 -16.79 -16.76
N ARG A 115 -3.20 -15.95 -17.04
CA ARG A 115 -3.06 -14.82 -17.97
C ARG A 115 -2.10 -13.73 -17.52
N TYR A 116 -1.62 -13.73 -16.27
CA TYR A 116 -0.48 -12.88 -15.88
C TYR A 116 0.78 -13.18 -16.69
N GLN A 117 0.89 -14.35 -17.31
CA GLN A 117 2.01 -14.68 -18.23
C GLN A 117 1.91 -13.94 -19.57
N GLU A 118 0.73 -13.44 -19.95
CA GLU A 118 0.54 -12.67 -21.19
C GLU A 118 0.97 -11.20 -21.03
N ILE A 119 1.16 -10.74 -19.81
CA ILE A 119 1.57 -9.37 -19.49
C ILE A 119 3.09 -9.27 -19.71
N ARG A 120 3.52 -8.26 -20.46
CA ARG A 120 4.93 -8.07 -20.82
C ARG A 120 5.83 -7.86 -19.61
N GLN A 121 5.41 -6.97 -18.71
CA GLN A 121 6.17 -6.65 -17.49
C GLN A 121 5.24 -6.41 -16.31
N ILE A 122 5.60 -7.00 -15.17
CA ILE A 122 4.90 -6.83 -13.90
C ILE A 122 5.92 -6.38 -12.85
N GLY A 123 5.74 -5.18 -12.31
CA GLY A 123 6.45 -4.71 -11.11
C GLY A 123 5.67 -5.12 -9.87
N SER A 124 6.13 -6.14 -9.15
CA SER A 124 5.46 -6.62 -7.95
C SER A 124 6.00 -5.95 -6.69
N TRP A 125 5.29 -4.94 -6.18
CA TRP A 125 5.60 -4.31 -4.90
C TRP A 125 5.01 -5.15 -3.78
N VAL A 126 5.85 -6.05 -3.23
CA VAL A 126 5.43 -7.18 -2.41
C VAL A 126 5.90 -7.04 -0.96
N PRO A 127 5.00 -7.27 0.03
CA PRO A 127 5.43 -7.45 1.41
C PRO A 127 6.08 -8.83 1.58
N LEU A 128 7.31 -8.86 2.09
CA LEU A 128 7.99 -10.07 2.51
C LEU A 128 8.21 -9.98 4.03
N ASP A 129 7.23 -10.48 4.78
CA ASP A 129 7.15 -10.42 6.24
C ASP A 129 7.38 -11.78 6.93
N HIS A 130 7.86 -12.76 6.19
CA HIS A 130 8.19 -14.10 6.67
C HIS A 130 9.68 -14.25 6.98
N MET A 131 10.01 -15.24 7.81
CA MET A 131 11.42 -15.62 8.08
C MET A 131 12.10 -16.22 6.83
N THR A 132 11.32 -16.88 5.99
CA THR A 132 11.73 -17.45 4.70
C THR A 132 10.68 -17.16 3.67
N ILE A 133 11.07 -17.03 2.40
CA ILE A 133 10.11 -16.76 1.32
C ILE A 133 9.23 -18.00 1.12
N PRO A 134 7.89 -17.87 1.23
CA PRO A 134 6.98 -18.98 0.96
C PRO A 134 7.09 -19.47 -0.47
N PRO A 135 6.98 -20.79 -0.75
CA PRO A 135 7.18 -21.34 -2.09
C PRO A 135 6.32 -20.71 -3.19
N LYS A 136 5.05 -20.41 -2.91
CA LYS A 136 4.17 -19.74 -3.89
C LYS A 136 4.59 -18.30 -4.20
N VAL A 137 5.13 -17.59 -3.21
CA VAL A 137 5.68 -16.24 -3.39
C VAL A 137 6.94 -16.32 -4.24
N GLU A 138 7.87 -17.23 -3.91
CA GLU A 138 9.08 -17.43 -4.68
C GLU A 138 8.78 -17.79 -6.14
N GLN A 139 7.86 -18.73 -6.39
CA GLN A 139 7.42 -19.11 -7.74
C GLN A 139 6.88 -17.93 -8.55
N TRP A 140 6.25 -16.97 -7.91
CA TRP A 140 5.80 -15.74 -8.57
C TRP A 140 6.98 -14.82 -8.89
N LEU A 141 7.85 -14.57 -7.92
CA LEU A 141 8.92 -13.59 -8.01
C LEU A 141 10.04 -13.95 -9.00
N VAL A 142 10.21 -15.24 -9.31
CA VAL A 142 11.24 -15.72 -10.27
C VAL A 142 10.73 -15.83 -11.71
N ARG A 143 9.53 -15.35 -12.02
CA ARG A 143 9.01 -15.34 -13.39
C ARG A 143 9.75 -14.32 -14.25
N ASP A 144 10.01 -14.65 -15.51
CA ASP A 144 10.77 -13.79 -16.44
C ASP A 144 10.12 -12.41 -16.67
N ASN A 145 8.80 -12.32 -16.54
CA ASN A 145 8.06 -11.08 -16.72
C ASN A 145 7.76 -10.33 -15.41
N VAL A 146 8.29 -10.78 -14.27
CA VAL A 146 8.09 -10.18 -12.94
C VAL A 146 9.38 -9.55 -12.44
N HIS A 147 9.32 -8.28 -12.09
CA HIS A 147 10.38 -7.58 -11.36
C HIS A 147 9.91 -7.35 -9.92
N PRO A 148 10.53 -8.01 -8.93
CA PRO A 148 10.23 -7.81 -7.52
C PRO A 148 10.60 -6.41 -7.05
N ILE A 149 9.69 -5.78 -6.30
CA ILE A 149 9.95 -4.53 -5.60
C ILE A 149 9.66 -4.79 -4.12
N VAL A 150 10.66 -4.70 -3.27
CA VAL A 150 10.50 -4.92 -1.82
C VAL A 150 10.39 -3.60 -1.07
N MET A 151 9.65 -3.62 0.02
CA MET A 151 9.33 -2.41 0.79
C MET A 151 10.05 -2.32 2.13
N ALA A 152 10.78 -3.36 2.51
CA ALA A 152 11.51 -3.42 3.77
C ALA A 152 12.89 -4.07 3.60
N PRO A 153 13.91 -3.69 4.42
CA PRO A 153 15.26 -4.24 4.31
C PRO A 153 15.33 -5.76 4.42
N ASN A 154 14.58 -6.36 5.35
CA ASN A 154 14.53 -7.82 5.49
C ASN A 154 14.04 -8.53 4.22
N GLY A 155 13.12 -7.91 3.47
CA GLY A 155 12.68 -8.42 2.17
C GLY A 155 13.81 -8.40 1.14
N ALA A 156 14.62 -7.33 1.11
CA ALA A 156 15.79 -7.26 0.24
C ALA A 156 16.81 -8.34 0.59
N GLU A 157 17.16 -8.50 1.87
CA GLU A 157 18.09 -9.53 2.34
C GLU A 157 17.62 -10.95 1.96
N LEU A 158 16.31 -11.23 2.04
CA LEU A 158 15.76 -12.53 1.65
C LEU A 158 15.91 -12.80 0.14
N LEU A 159 15.72 -11.79 -0.72
CA LEU A 159 15.87 -11.93 -2.16
C LEU A 159 17.36 -12.00 -2.56
N GLU A 160 18.22 -11.21 -1.94
CA GLU A 160 19.67 -11.25 -2.13
C GLU A 160 20.23 -12.64 -1.78
N ALA A 161 19.81 -13.22 -0.66
CA ALA A 161 20.25 -14.56 -0.25
C ALA A 161 19.86 -15.66 -1.24
N LYS A 162 18.87 -15.41 -2.10
CA LYS A 162 18.44 -16.32 -3.17
C LYS A 162 18.95 -15.91 -4.57
N GLY A 163 19.69 -14.83 -4.68
CA GLY A 163 20.16 -14.31 -5.97
C GLY A 163 19.04 -13.77 -6.86
N ILE A 164 17.91 -13.34 -6.29
CA ILE A 164 16.78 -12.78 -7.03
C ILE A 164 16.98 -11.27 -7.17
N GLU A 165 17.12 -10.81 -8.42
CA GLU A 165 17.22 -9.39 -8.73
C GLU A 165 15.94 -8.65 -8.32
N HIS A 166 16.08 -7.48 -7.68
CA HIS A 166 14.95 -6.72 -7.16
C HIS A 166 15.25 -5.23 -7.01
N SER A 167 14.21 -4.44 -6.80
CA SER A 167 14.31 -3.04 -6.38
C SER A 167 13.84 -2.89 -4.93
N TYR A 168 14.45 -1.94 -4.19
CA TYR A 168 13.99 -1.56 -2.85
C TYR A 168 13.30 -0.21 -2.91
N ILE A 169 12.00 -0.19 -2.66
CA ILE A 169 11.17 1.03 -2.59
C ILE A 169 10.28 0.94 -1.35
N PRO A 170 10.62 1.67 -0.27
CA PRO A 170 9.83 1.64 0.96
C PRO A 170 8.47 2.32 0.78
N HIS A 171 7.52 1.99 1.65
CA HIS A 171 6.29 2.76 1.80
C HIS A 171 6.63 4.20 2.22
N THR A 172 5.83 5.14 1.76
CA THR A 172 6.05 6.57 2.00
C THR A 172 4.87 7.21 2.71
N VAL A 173 5.16 8.32 3.39
CA VAL A 173 4.14 9.17 3.99
C VAL A 173 4.27 10.60 3.49
N ASP A 174 3.18 11.34 3.47
CA ASP A 174 3.23 12.78 3.19
C ASP A 174 3.75 13.53 4.42
N THR A 175 5.00 13.93 4.39
CA THR A 175 5.66 14.64 5.49
C THR A 175 5.13 16.06 5.72
N LYS A 176 4.30 16.60 4.83
CA LYS A 176 3.57 17.85 5.08
C LYS A 176 2.41 17.63 6.03
N VAL A 177 1.80 16.45 5.98
CA VAL A 177 0.68 16.03 6.83
C VAL A 177 1.21 15.33 8.09
N PHE A 178 2.05 14.32 7.93
CA PHE A 178 2.64 13.53 9.02
C PHE A 178 3.93 14.14 9.50
N LYS A 179 3.83 15.05 10.45
CA LYS A 179 4.95 15.73 11.09
C LYS A 179 4.65 15.97 12.57
N PRO A 180 5.66 16.14 13.42
CA PRO A 180 5.46 16.54 14.82
C PRO A 180 4.63 17.83 14.90
N ARG A 181 3.66 17.84 15.78
CA ARG A 181 2.79 18.99 16.06
C ARG A 181 2.54 19.09 17.55
N GLU A 182 2.46 20.30 18.05
CA GLU A 182 2.08 20.59 19.44
C GLU A 182 0.61 20.98 19.55
N THR A 183 0.02 21.44 18.43
CA THR A 183 -1.37 21.88 18.37
C THR A 183 -2.15 21.21 17.25
N LEU A 184 -3.45 21.07 17.45
CA LEU A 184 -4.42 20.73 16.42
C LEU A 184 -4.58 21.90 15.42
N PRO A 185 -5.20 21.68 14.24
CA PRO A 185 -5.46 22.76 13.27
C PRO A 185 -6.26 23.95 13.81
N ASN A 186 -7.08 23.75 14.83
CA ASN A 186 -7.85 24.79 15.50
C ASN A 186 -7.05 25.56 16.57
N GLY A 187 -5.75 25.26 16.75
CA GLY A 187 -4.86 25.89 17.73
C GLY A 187 -4.90 25.28 19.14
N GLN A 188 -5.78 24.31 19.39
CA GLN A 188 -5.85 23.65 20.71
C GLN A 188 -4.59 22.79 20.93
N PRO A 189 -3.95 22.84 22.12
CA PRO A 189 -2.84 21.94 22.45
C PRO A 189 -3.26 20.46 22.38
N ILE A 190 -2.44 19.62 21.73
CA ILE A 190 -2.74 18.20 21.56
C ILE A 190 -2.82 17.50 22.91
N ALA A 191 -1.94 17.86 23.85
CA ALA A 191 -1.95 17.29 25.19
C ALA A 191 -3.25 17.57 25.96
N GLU A 192 -3.84 18.75 25.77
CA GLU A 192 -5.14 19.09 26.38
C GLU A 192 -6.30 18.35 25.73
N TYR A 193 -6.28 18.24 24.38
CA TYR A 193 -7.32 17.52 23.63
C TYR A 193 -7.43 16.05 24.08
N PHE A 194 -6.31 15.40 24.35
CA PHE A 194 -6.27 14.01 24.80
C PHE A 194 -6.25 13.83 26.33
N ASP A 195 -6.45 14.89 27.10
CA ASP A 195 -6.29 14.87 28.58
C ASP A 195 -4.96 14.21 29.00
N ALA A 196 -3.90 14.54 28.28
CA ALA A 196 -2.60 13.91 28.39
C ALA A 196 -1.48 14.88 28.85
N LYS A 197 -1.86 16.05 29.37
CA LYS A 197 -0.90 17.02 29.89
C LYS A 197 -0.12 16.38 31.05
N ASP A 198 1.21 16.46 30.95
CA ASP A 198 2.14 15.91 31.93
C ASP A 198 2.02 14.38 32.14
N LYS A 199 1.38 13.67 31.20
CA LYS A 199 1.22 12.21 31.23
C LYS A 199 2.11 11.52 30.19
N PHE A 200 2.53 10.30 30.49
CA PHE A 200 3.16 9.43 29.51
C PHE A 200 2.08 8.76 28.65
N VAL A 201 2.10 9.03 27.34
CA VAL A 201 1.08 8.53 26.40
C VAL A 201 1.58 7.28 25.69
N VAL A 202 0.87 6.17 25.86
CA VAL A 202 1.03 4.96 25.06
C VAL A 202 -0.03 4.97 23.97
N GLY A 203 0.36 4.95 22.70
CA GLY A 203 -0.55 5.03 21.56
C GLY A 203 -0.61 3.73 20.75
N MET A 204 -1.82 3.33 20.35
CA MET A 204 -2.04 2.27 19.39
C MET A 204 -3.04 2.72 18.31
N VAL A 205 -2.59 2.70 17.05
CA VAL A 205 -3.44 2.99 15.89
C VAL A 205 -3.49 1.73 15.02
N ALA A 206 -4.61 1.02 15.04
CA ALA A 206 -4.76 -0.23 14.33
C ALA A 206 -6.24 -0.57 14.07
N ALA A 207 -6.52 -1.33 13.01
CA ALA A 207 -7.85 -1.88 12.79
C ALA A 207 -8.11 -3.04 13.78
N ASN A 208 -9.23 -2.99 14.50
CA ASN A 208 -9.68 -4.05 15.38
C ASN A 208 -10.38 -5.15 14.56
N LYS A 209 -9.57 -5.99 13.90
CA LYS A 209 -10.05 -7.09 13.05
C LYS A 209 -9.67 -8.43 13.66
N ALA A 210 -10.68 -9.29 13.80
CA ALA A 210 -10.49 -10.69 14.12
C ALA A 210 -10.61 -11.54 12.84
N SER A 211 -9.80 -12.59 12.73
CA SER A 211 -9.95 -13.65 11.75
C SER A 211 -10.20 -14.95 12.50
N GLY A 212 -11.47 -15.30 12.67
CA GLY A 212 -11.87 -16.38 13.55
C GLY A 212 -11.48 -16.11 15.02
N LEU A 213 -10.71 -17.01 15.61
CA LEU A 213 -10.23 -16.87 17.01
C LEU A 213 -8.95 -16.01 17.14
N VAL A 214 -8.38 -15.56 16.02
CA VAL A 214 -7.12 -14.82 16.03
C VAL A 214 -7.39 -13.31 15.98
N HIS A 215 -7.07 -12.62 17.06
CA HIS A 215 -7.07 -11.15 17.14
C HIS A 215 -5.72 -10.62 16.65
N ARG A 216 -5.58 -10.41 15.34
CA ARG A 216 -4.31 -10.09 14.65
C ARG A 216 -3.51 -8.93 15.24
N LYS A 217 -4.14 -8.01 15.93
CA LYS A 217 -3.52 -6.84 16.54
C LYS A 217 -3.43 -6.92 18.07
N SER A 218 -3.83 -8.05 18.64
CA SER A 218 -3.68 -8.32 20.08
C SER A 218 -4.21 -7.18 20.98
N PHE A 219 -5.40 -6.68 20.69
CA PHE A 219 -5.94 -5.56 21.49
C PHE A 219 -6.12 -5.92 22.95
N SER A 220 -6.64 -7.12 23.25
CA SER A 220 -6.84 -7.58 24.61
C SER A 220 -5.52 -7.67 25.39
N GLU A 221 -4.49 -8.22 24.77
CA GLU A 221 -3.16 -8.37 25.34
C GLU A 221 -2.49 -7.02 25.55
N ASN A 222 -2.62 -6.09 24.60
CA ASN A 222 -2.07 -4.74 24.71
C ASN A 222 -2.76 -3.95 25.82
N ILE A 223 -4.09 -4.06 25.99
CA ILE A 223 -4.82 -3.40 27.08
C ILE A 223 -4.41 -4.00 28.42
N LEU A 224 -4.29 -5.32 28.51
CA LEU A 224 -3.82 -6.00 29.73
C LEU A 224 -2.40 -5.58 30.08
N ALA A 225 -1.49 -5.60 29.13
CA ALA A 225 -0.11 -5.15 29.33
C ALA A 225 -0.04 -3.70 29.82
N PHE A 226 -0.85 -2.81 29.22
CA PHE A 226 -0.93 -1.43 29.67
C PHE A 226 -1.52 -1.33 31.08
N SER A 227 -2.51 -2.14 31.45
CA SER A 227 -3.07 -2.12 32.81
C SER A 227 -2.04 -2.50 33.88
N ILE A 228 -1.16 -3.45 33.59
CA ILE A 228 -0.03 -3.82 34.46
C ILE A 228 1.00 -2.68 34.51
N PHE A 229 1.36 -2.11 33.37
CA PHE A 229 2.29 -0.99 33.29
C PHE A 229 1.80 0.22 34.12
N LYS A 230 0.51 0.54 34.04
CA LYS A 230 -0.09 1.67 34.76
C LYS A 230 -0.04 1.54 36.27
N GLN A 231 0.03 0.33 36.83
CA GLN A 231 0.19 0.14 38.28
C GLN A 231 1.52 0.70 38.78
N GLN A 232 2.57 0.65 37.94
CA GLN A 232 3.89 1.19 38.26
C GLN A 232 4.08 2.63 37.76
N HIS A 233 3.26 3.05 36.79
CA HIS A 233 3.32 4.36 36.15
C HIS A 233 1.93 5.03 36.12
N PRO A 234 1.43 5.50 37.28
CA PRO A 234 0.05 6.02 37.41
C PRO A 234 -0.24 7.24 36.53
N ASP A 235 0.79 8.00 36.12
CA ASP A 235 0.70 9.14 35.24
C ASP A 235 0.66 8.77 33.74
N SER A 236 0.51 7.49 33.41
CA SER A 236 0.38 7.04 32.02
C SER A 236 -1.07 7.02 31.56
N VAL A 237 -1.28 7.19 30.25
CA VAL A 237 -2.58 7.05 29.57
C VAL A 237 -2.43 6.19 28.32
N LEU A 238 -3.47 5.40 28.01
CA LEU A 238 -3.54 4.61 26.79
C LEU A 238 -4.48 5.30 25.81
N TYR A 239 -3.96 5.65 24.62
CA TYR A 239 -4.74 6.14 23.50
C TYR A 239 -4.93 5.03 22.48
N LEU A 240 -6.18 4.68 22.18
CA LEU A 240 -6.53 3.71 21.15
C LEU A 240 -7.28 4.39 20.01
N HIS A 241 -6.73 4.34 18.81
CA HIS A 241 -7.42 4.74 17.59
C HIS A 241 -7.82 3.51 16.79
N THR A 242 -9.09 3.12 16.91
CA THR A 242 -9.62 1.89 16.34
C THR A 242 -11.14 1.92 16.26
N GLU A 243 -11.73 0.94 15.54
CA GLU A 243 -13.15 0.63 15.64
C GLU A 243 -13.42 -0.11 16.96
N PRO A 244 -14.20 0.47 17.90
CA PRO A 244 -14.36 -0.11 19.24
C PRO A 244 -15.14 -1.43 19.26
N LEU A 245 -16.04 -1.64 18.30
CA LEU A 245 -16.85 -2.86 18.23
C LEU A 245 -16.20 -3.98 17.44
N GLY A 246 -15.06 -3.71 16.78
CA GLY A 246 -14.42 -4.62 15.86
C GLY A 246 -15.11 -4.67 14.48
N MET A 247 -14.43 -5.30 13.51
CA MET A 247 -14.92 -5.52 12.14
C MET A 247 -14.80 -6.99 11.77
#